data_214141923fcf10728fe1352fd01f1991
#
_entry.id   214141923fcf10728fe1352fd01f1991
#
_cell.length_a   1.000
_cell.length_b   1.000
_cell.length_c   1.000
_cell.angle_alpha   90.00
_cell.angle_beta   90.00
_cell.angle_gamma   90.00
#
_symmetry.space_group_name_H-M   'P 1'
#
loop_
_entity.id
_entity.type
_entity.pdbx_description
1 polymer ?
#
loop_
_entity_poly.entity_id
_entity_poly.type
_entity_poly.pdbx_seq_one_letter_code
_entity_poly.pdbx_strand_id
1 'polypeptide(L)'
;AAAGLGGVIGSPAAALLRRFGAPRIDLAEGDARKLQFAGATCVIDIYLYPLGAGAEPTATHVAARARQGGGAADPGACIREVERR
;
A
#
# COMPACT_ATOMS: atom_id res chain seq x y z
N ALA A 1 11.01 -6.77 -11.68
CA ALA A 1 10.02 -6.27 -10.73
C ALA A 1 8.81 -7.19 -10.72
N ALA A 2 8.17 -7.32 -9.60
CA ALA A 2 6.95 -8.11 -9.50
C ALA A 2 5.86 -7.47 -10.34
N ALA A 3 5.20 -8.26 -11.18
CA ALA A 3 4.11 -7.77 -12.00
C ALA A 3 3.01 -7.21 -11.11
N GLY A 4 2.49 -6.04 -11.45
CA GLY A 4 1.41 -5.40 -10.72
C GLY A 4 1.84 -4.63 -9.48
N LEU A 5 3.09 -4.75 -9.04
CA LEU A 5 3.61 -3.99 -7.90
C LEU A 5 4.53 -2.85 -8.32
N GLY A 6 4.65 -2.62 -9.63
CA GLY A 6 5.55 -1.61 -10.15
C GLY A 6 5.27 -0.24 -9.59
N GLY A 7 6.30 0.42 -9.10
CA GLY A 7 6.21 1.75 -8.56
C GLY A 7 5.66 1.83 -7.14
N VAL A 8 5.23 0.72 -6.54
CA VAL A 8 4.76 0.75 -5.14
C VAL A 8 5.92 0.46 -4.20
N ILE A 9 6.59 -0.68 -4.39
CA ILE A 9 7.75 -1.02 -3.55
C ILE A 9 8.84 0.04 -3.77
N GLY A 10 9.32 0.60 -2.68
CA GLY A 10 10.32 1.67 -2.71
C GLY A 10 9.74 3.07 -2.71
N SER A 11 8.43 3.23 -2.83
CA SER A 11 7.79 4.55 -2.85
C SER A 11 7.65 5.11 -1.44
N PRO A 12 7.91 6.41 -1.25
CA PRO A 12 7.58 7.07 0.01
C PRO A 12 6.07 7.34 0.11
N ALA A 13 5.61 7.62 1.32
CA ALA A 13 4.18 7.82 1.58
C ALA A 13 3.59 8.93 0.68
N ALA A 14 4.29 10.04 0.50
CA ALA A 14 3.77 11.14 -0.31
C ALA A 14 3.45 10.71 -1.75
N ALA A 15 4.31 9.87 -2.33
CA ALA A 15 4.07 9.35 -3.67
C ALA A 15 2.83 8.44 -3.73
N LEU A 16 2.66 7.61 -2.71
CA LEU A 16 1.51 6.71 -2.64
C LEU A 16 0.21 7.48 -2.44
N LEU A 17 0.24 8.53 -1.62
CA LEU A 17 -0.94 9.36 -1.40
C LEU A 17 -1.32 10.12 -2.68
N ARG A 18 -0.34 10.56 -3.46
CA ARG A 18 -0.64 11.20 -4.76
C ARG A 18 -1.23 10.20 -5.75
N ARG A 19 -0.71 8.97 -5.74
CA ARG A 19 -1.11 7.95 -6.71
C ARG A 19 -2.49 7.38 -6.39
N PHE A 20 -2.77 7.10 -5.12
CA PHE A 20 -3.98 6.39 -4.72
C PHE A 20 -5.02 7.28 -4.04
N GLY A 21 -4.67 8.51 -3.71
CA GLY A 21 -5.60 9.42 -3.04
C GLY A 21 -5.67 9.20 -1.54
N ALA A 22 -6.81 9.53 -0.95
CA ALA A 22 -6.97 9.45 0.50
C ALA A 22 -6.96 8.00 0.98
N PRO A 23 -6.13 7.68 1.98
CA PRO A 23 -6.13 6.33 2.56
C PRO A 23 -7.31 6.15 3.50
N ARG A 24 -7.73 4.90 3.65
CA ARG A 24 -8.71 4.53 4.65
C ARG A 24 -8.08 4.47 6.04
N ILE A 25 -6.82 4.05 6.10
CA ILE A 25 -6.02 4.00 7.32
C ILE A 25 -4.66 4.61 7.02
N ASP A 26 -4.18 5.46 7.91
CA ASP A 26 -2.83 6.00 7.89
C ASP A 26 -2.32 5.96 9.33
N LEU A 27 -1.55 4.92 9.63
CA LEU A 27 -1.10 4.64 11.00
C LEU A 27 0.42 4.71 11.06
N ALA A 28 0.93 5.53 11.97
CA ALA A 28 2.36 5.62 12.23
C ALA A 28 2.67 4.96 13.58
N GLU A 29 3.69 4.11 13.60
CA GLU A 29 4.17 3.47 14.82
C GLU A 29 5.69 3.52 14.81
N GLY A 30 6.26 4.36 15.67
CA GLY A 30 7.71 4.58 15.67
C GLY A 30 8.14 5.06 14.28
N ASP A 31 9.08 4.34 13.67
CA ASP A 31 9.56 4.65 12.31
C ASP A 31 8.71 4.02 11.22
N ALA A 32 7.82 3.10 11.59
CA ALA A 32 7.00 2.39 10.62
C ALA A 32 5.71 3.14 10.32
N ARG A 33 5.16 2.93 9.14
CA ARG A 33 3.90 3.52 8.74
C ARG A 33 3.12 2.52 7.91
N LYS A 34 1.80 2.48 8.11
CA LYS A 34 0.92 1.63 7.34
C LYS A 34 -0.12 2.49 6.67
N LEU A 35 -0.27 2.32 5.36
CA LEU A 35 -1.32 2.96 4.60
C LEU A 35 -2.27 1.87 4.08
N GLN A 36 -3.57 2.08 4.25
CA GLN A 36 -4.56 1.18 3.69
C GLN A 36 -5.43 1.93 2.70
N PHE A 37 -5.56 1.37 1.51
CA PHE A 37 -6.44 1.92 0.48
C PHE A 37 -7.50 0.88 0.14
N ALA A 38 -8.74 1.32 -0.08
CA ALA A 38 -9.84 0.42 -0.40
C ALA A 38 -10.32 0.62 -1.82
N GLY A 39 -10.40 -0.46 -2.57
CA GLY A 39 -11.11 -0.52 -3.83
C GLY A 39 -12.53 -1.03 -3.62
N ALA A 40 -13.26 -1.28 -4.70
CA ALA A 40 -14.63 -1.77 -4.62
C ALA A 40 -14.69 -3.18 -3.99
N THR A 41 -13.76 -4.06 -4.33
CA THR A 41 -13.80 -5.46 -3.91
C THR A 41 -12.61 -5.89 -3.07
N CYS A 42 -11.59 -5.05 -2.93
CA CYS A 42 -10.38 -5.41 -2.19
C CYS A 42 -9.87 -4.25 -1.36
N VAL A 43 -9.04 -4.57 -0.37
CA VAL A 43 -8.26 -3.58 0.38
C VAL A 43 -6.79 -3.92 0.23
N ILE A 44 -5.96 -2.88 0.13
CA ILE A 44 -4.53 -3.06 0.04
C ILE A 44 -3.87 -2.37 1.24
N ASP A 45 -2.99 -3.11 1.91
CA ASP A 45 -2.18 -2.58 3.01
C ASP A 45 -0.75 -2.43 2.53
N ILE A 46 -0.19 -1.25 2.69
CA ILE A 46 1.17 -0.96 2.29
C ILE A 46 1.95 -0.58 3.55
N TYR A 47 3.03 -1.31 3.79
CA TYR A 47 3.87 -1.13 4.97
C TYR A 47 5.15 -0.42 4.57
N LEU A 48 5.44 0.68 5.25
CA LEU A 48 6.61 1.51 4.97
C LEU A 48 7.56 1.48 6.16
N TYR A 49 8.84 1.25 5.86
CA TYR A 49 9.90 1.23 6.86
C TYR A 49 11.09 2.01 6.34
N PRO A 50 11.87 2.66 7.23
CA PRO A 50 13.12 3.27 6.79
C PRO A 50 14.13 2.18 6.47
N LEU A 51 14.86 2.34 5.37
CA LEU A 51 15.90 1.38 4.98
C LEU A 51 17.21 1.62 5.70
N GLY A 52 17.33 2.71 6.43
CA GLY A 52 18.50 3.04 7.21
C GLY A 52 18.16 4.09 8.24
N ALA A 53 19.08 4.34 9.19
CA ALA A 53 18.88 5.32 10.23
C ALA A 53 18.64 6.71 9.62
N GLY A 54 17.54 7.37 10.04
CA GLY A 54 17.21 8.70 9.55
C GLY A 54 16.65 8.75 8.13
N ALA A 55 16.51 7.59 7.46
CA ALA A 55 15.95 7.57 6.12
C ALA A 55 14.44 7.72 6.16
N GLU A 56 13.88 8.29 5.11
CA GLU A 56 12.43 8.37 4.95
C GLU A 56 11.86 6.97 4.76
N PRO A 57 10.76 6.62 5.46
CA PRO A 57 10.14 5.31 5.27
C PRO A 57 9.64 5.14 3.83
N THR A 58 9.91 3.98 3.26
CA THR A 58 9.45 3.62 1.93
C THR A 58 8.73 2.28 1.97
N ALA A 59 7.88 2.01 0.99
CA ALA A 59 7.11 0.78 0.94
C ALA A 59 8.03 -0.42 0.77
N THR A 60 7.92 -1.38 1.69
CA THR A 60 8.70 -2.62 1.67
C THR A 60 7.84 -3.86 1.55
N HIS A 61 6.56 -3.76 1.90
CA HIS A 61 5.65 -4.90 1.87
C HIS A 61 4.26 -4.45 1.49
N VAL A 62 3.58 -5.27 0.70
CA VAL A 62 2.22 -5.02 0.25
C VAL A 62 1.42 -6.28 0.47
N ALA A 63 0.23 -6.14 1.06
CA ALA A 63 -0.71 -7.24 1.23
C ALA A 63 -2.09 -6.80 0.75
N ALA A 64 -2.84 -7.71 0.17
CA ALA A 64 -4.19 -7.41 -0.27
C ALA A 64 -5.14 -8.50 0.18
N ARG A 65 -6.39 -8.13 0.42
CA ARG A 65 -7.44 -9.07 0.78
C ARG A 65 -8.77 -8.63 0.21
N ALA A 66 -9.66 -9.58 0.03
CA ALA A 66 -11.02 -9.28 -0.40
C ALA A 66 -11.77 -8.57 0.72
N ARG A 67 -12.60 -7.60 0.37
CA ARG A 67 -13.42 -6.89 1.37
C ARG A 67 -14.48 -7.81 1.95
N GLN A 68 -15.02 -8.72 1.15
CA GLN A 68 -15.97 -9.71 1.63
C GLN A 68 -15.23 -11.01 1.95
N GLY A 69 -15.38 -11.48 3.17
CA GLY A 69 -14.78 -12.72 3.61
C GLY A 69 -13.32 -12.61 4.02
N GLY A 70 -12.63 -11.55 3.64
CA GLY A 70 -11.26 -11.31 4.08
C GLY A 70 -10.21 -12.26 3.53
N GLY A 71 -10.54 -13.07 2.52
CA GLY A 71 -9.58 -13.98 1.90
C GLY A 71 -8.49 -13.24 1.16
N ALA A 72 -7.38 -13.95 0.88
CA ALA A 72 -6.26 -13.36 0.16
C ALA A 72 -6.69 -12.89 -1.22
N ALA A 73 -6.16 -11.75 -1.65
CA ALA A 73 -6.38 -11.20 -2.97
C ALA A 73 -5.03 -10.93 -3.62
N ASP A 74 -5.01 -10.87 -4.96
CA ASP A 74 -3.79 -10.56 -5.68
C ASP A 74 -3.44 -9.07 -5.50
N PRO A 75 -2.27 -8.76 -4.92
CA PRO A 75 -1.91 -7.36 -4.68
C PRO A 75 -1.87 -6.52 -5.96
N GLY A 76 -1.33 -7.05 -7.05
CA GLY A 76 -1.26 -6.31 -8.30
C GLY A 76 -2.64 -5.96 -8.85
N ALA A 77 -3.57 -6.92 -8.80
CA ALA A 77 -4.93 -6.67 -9.25
C ALA A 77 -5.62 -5.64 -8.36
N CYS A 78 -5.39 -5.71 -7.04
CA CYS A 78 -5.98 -4.76 -6.11
C CYS A 78 -5.42 -3.34 -6.32
N ILE A 79 -4.12 -3.22 -6.59
CA ILE A 79 -3.51 -1.93 -6.92
C ILE A 79 -4.21 -1.31 -8.13
N ARG A 80 -4.41 -2.09 -9.19
CA ARG A 80 -5.08 -1.61 -10.39
C ARG A 80 -6.52 -1.20 -10.09
N GLU A 81 -7.22 -1.96 -9.27
CA GLU A 81 -8.59 -1.62 -8.90
C GLU A 81 -8.66 -0.30 -8.12
N VAL A 82 -7.77 -0.12 -7.15
CA VAL A 82 -7.72 1.12 -6.37
C VAL A 82 -7.38 2.31 -7.25
N GLU A 83 -6.48 2.15 -8.21
CA GLU A 83 -6.12 3.24 -9.12
C GLU A 83 -7.28 3.67 -10.01
N ARG A 84 -8.19 2.75 -10.32
CA ARG A 84 -9.34 3.04 -11.19
C ARG A 84 -10.53 3.67 -10.49
N ARG A 85 -10.56 3.72 -9.18
CA ARG A 85 -11.71 4.25 -8.44
C ARG A 85 -11.87 5.77 -8.57
#